data_cdf8615d1c8f9b3c395ce32d9c169b47
#
_entry.id   cdf8615d1c8f9b3c395ce32d9c169b47
#
_cell.length_a   1.000
_cell.length_b   1.000
_cell.length_c   1.000
_cell.angle_alpha   90.00
_cell.angle_beta   90.00
_cell.angle_gamma   90.00
#
_symmetry.space_group_name_H-M   'P 1'
#
loop_
_entity.id
_entity.type
_entity.pdbx_description
1 polymer ?
#
loop_
_entity_poly.entity_id
_entity_poly.type
_entity_poly.pdbx_seq_one_letter_code
_entity_poly.pdbx_strand_id
1 'polypeptide(L)' 'MWMLVIILLNTVPGISTVTTLQTYPTSQECHSERDRIGYEMAETYPNERDFVIACRVNPRQQL' A
#
# COMPACT_ATOMS: atom_id res chain seq x y z
N MET A 1 0.23 10.78 10.79
CA MET A 1 0.47 10.74 9.35
C MET A 1 0.15 9.35 8.83
N TRP A 2 -0.40 9.26 7.65
CA TRP A 2 -0.81 7.99 7.06
C TRP A 2 0.21 7.51 6.06
N MET A 3 0.51 6.22 6.10
CA MET A 3 1.44 5.59 5.16
C MET A 3 0.66 4.79 4.13
N LEU A 4 0.98 5.00 2.87
CA LEU A 4 0.50 4.15 1.79
C LEU A 4 1.55 3.05 1.59
N VAL A 5 1.15 1.81 1.82
CA VAL A 5 2.08 0.68 1.75
C VAL A 5 1.61 -0.32 0.72
N ILE A 6 2.58 -0.95 0.07
CA ILE A 6 2.32 -2.11 -0.76
C ILE A 6 2.87 -3.35 -0.04
N ILE A 7 2.05 -4.38 0.02
CA ILE A 7 2.42 -5.65 0.65
C ILE A 7 2.51 -6.67 -0.46
N LEU A 8 3.70 -7.17 -0.70
CA LEU A 8 3.92 -8.20 -1.71
C LEU A 8 3.77 -9.57 -1.07
N LEU A 9 2.93 -10.38 -1.69
CA LEU A 9 2.65 -11.74 -1.24
C LEU A 9 3.41 -12.71 -2.14
N ASN A 10 3.69 -13.91 -1.65
CA ASN A 10 4.22 -15.02 -2.46
C ASN A 10 5.63 -14.83 -3.02
N THR A 11 6.40 -13.89 -2.52
CA THR A 11 7.80 -13.82 -2.94
C THR A 11 8.60 -14.97 -2.34
N VAL A 12 8.32 -15.30 -1.06
CA VAL A 12 8.85 -16.47 -0.38
C VAL A 12 7.72 -17.02 0.49
N PRO A 13 7.46 -18.34 0.47
CA PRO A 13 6.41 -18.91 1.31
C PRO A 13 6.57 -18.52 2.79
N GLY A 14 5.50 -17.96 3.35
CA GLY A 14 5.48 -17.55 4.74
C GLY A 14 6.08 -16.19 5.04
N ILE A 15 6.59 -15.48 4.02
CA ILE A 15 7.17 -14.15 4.18
C ILE A 15 6.46 -13.18 3.27
N SER A 16 6.00 -12.07 3.84
CA SER A 16 5.45 -10.96 3.06
C SER A 16 6.35 -9.75 3.21
N THR A 17 6.51 -9.00 2.14
CA THR A 17 7.32 -7.80 2.11
C THR A 17 6.42 -6.57 2.10
N VAL A 18 6.66 -5.65 3.04
CA VAL A 18 5.90 -4.41 3.14
C VAL A 18 6.83 -3.25 2.77
N THR A 19 6.39 -2.45 1.81
CA THR A 19 7.16 -1.28 1.36
C THR A 19 6.28 -0.06 1.47
N THR A 20 6.79 1.00 2.11
CA THR A 20 6.10 2.28 2.16
C THR A 20 6.33 3.03 0.86
N LEU A 21 5.24 3.37 0.17
CA LEU A 21 5.32 4.10 -1.09
C LEU A 21 5.35 5.60 -0.87
N GLN A 22 4.50 6.10 0.06
CA GLN A 22 4.34 7.53 0.29
C GLN A 22 3.66 7.74 1.63
N THR A 23 3.80 8.94 2.18
CA THR A 23 3.07 9.33 3.39
C THR A 23 2.17 10.51 3.09
N TYR A 24 1.06 10.61 3.84
CA TYR A 24 0.04 11.64 3.63
C TYR A 24 -0.42 12.17 4.99
N PRO A 25 -0.78 13.45 5.08
CA PRO A 25 -1.22 14.02 6.36
C PRO A 25 -2.60 13.55 6.81
N THR A 26 -3.47 13.12 5.88
CA THR A 26 -4.82 12.70 6.21
C THR A 26 -5.11 11.32 5.65
N SER A 27 -6.06 10.61 6.28
CA SER A 27 -6.48 9.31 5.77
C SER A 27 -7.18 9.44 4.42
N GLN A 28 -7.91 10.53 4.22
CA GLN A 28 -8.65 10.73 2.97
C GLN A 28 -7.69 10.82 1.79
N GLU A 29 -6.61 11.57 1.93
CA GLU A 29 -5.60 11.65 0.87
C GLU A 29 -4.96 10.29 0.61
N CYS A 30 -4.64 9.55 1.67
CA CYS A 30 -4.06 8.22 1.54
C CYS A 30 -5.00 7.28 0.79
N HIS A 31 -6.28 7.27 1.16
CA HIS A 31 -7.24 6.38 0.50
C HIS A 31 -7.48 6.75 -0.96
N SER A 32 -7.49 8.06 -1.27
CA SER A 32 -7.63 8.51 -2.66
C SER A 32 -6.45 8.01 -3.50
N GLU A 33 -5.25 8.15 -2.99
CA GLU A 33 -4.05 7.69 -3.70
C GLU A 33 -3.99 6.17 -3.78
N ARG A 34 -4.46 5.48 -2.74
CA ARG A 34 -4.55 4.03 -2.77
C ARG A 34 -5.42 3.56 -3.92
N ASP A 35 -6.57 4.20 -4.09
CA ASP A 35 -7.50 3.82 -5.16
C ASP A 35 -6.89 4.12 -6.53
N ARG A 36 -6.24 5.27 -6.68
CA ARG A 36 -5.60 5.64 -7.94
C ARG A 36 -4.49 4.67 -8.31
N ILE A 37 -3.60 4.39 -7.38
CA ILE A 37 -2.47 3.50 -7.64
C ILE A 37 -2.95 2.08 -7.87
N GLY A 38 -3.95 1.64 -7.10
CA GLY A 38 -4.53 0.32 -7.31
C GLY A 38 -5.12 0.16 -8.70
N TYR A 39 -5.79 1.19 -9.18
CA TYR A 39 -6.35 1.18 -10.52
C TYR A 39 -5.26 1.12 -11.59
N GLU A 40 -4.22 1.95 -11.44
CA GLU A 40 -3.11 1.95 -12.38
C GLU A 40 -2.38 0.61 -12.42
N MET A 41 -2.17 0.00 -11.25
CA MET A 41 -1.50 -1.29 -11.20
C MET A 41 -2.36 -2.39 -11.80
N ALA A 42 -3.66 -2.33 -11.60
CA ALA A 42 -4.56 -3.31 -12.21
C ALA A 42 -4.54 -3.23 -13.73
N GLU A 43 -4.40 -2.03 -14.29
CA GLU A 43 -4.30 -1.88 -15.73
C GLU A 43 -2.94 -2.28 -16.28
N THR A 44 -1.87 -1.94 -15.55
CA THR A 44 -0.50 -2.22 -16.00
C THR A 44 -0.15 -3.70 -15.83
N TYR A 45 -0.63 -4.30 -14.74
CA TYR A 45 -0.32 -5.69 -14.40
C TYR A 45 -1.61 -6.47 -14.17
N PRO A 46 -2.40 -6.72 -15.22
CA PRO A 46 -3.72 -7.35 -15.04
C PRO A 46 -3.66 -8.77 -14.51
N ASN A 47 -2.53 -9.45 -14.65
CA ASN A 47 -2.37 -10.81 -14.18
C ASN A 47 -1.67 -10.91 -12.82
N GLU A 48 -1.24 -9.77 -12.27
CA GLU A 48 -0.59 -9.76 -10.97
C GLU A 48 -1.63 -9.52 -9.88
N ARG A 49 -1.74 -10.47 -8.95
CA ARG A 49 -2.68 -10.36 -7.82
C ARG A 49 -2.00 -10.61 -6.50
N ASP A 50 -0.69 -10.75 -6.50
CA ASP A 50 0.06 -11.11 -5.31
C ASP A 50 0.54 -9.89 -4.57
N PHE A 51 -0.31 -8.86 -4.52
CA PHE A 51 -0.01 -7.65 -3.75
C PHE A 51 -1.29 -7.07 -3.14
N VAL A 52 -1.11 -6.32 -2.06
CA VAL A 52 -2.17 -5.55 -1.42
C VAL A 52 -1.65 -4.15 -1.19
N ILE A 53 -2.46 -3.15 -1.51
CA ILE A 53 -2.15 -1.76 -1.23
C ILE A 53 -3.05 -1.31 -0.10
N ALA A 54 -2.47 -0.76 0.97
CA ALA A 54 -3.21 -0.40 2.16
C ALA A 54 -2.74 0.93 2.72
N CYS A 55 -3.61 1.58 3.47
CA CYS A 55 -3.29 2.77 4.22
C CYS A 55 -3.14 2.40 5.69
N ARG A 56 -2.03 2.79 6.30
CA ARG A 56 -1.75 2.51 7.69
C ARG A 56 -1.30 3.76 8.41
N VAL A 57 -1.65 3.88 9.68
CA VAL A 57 -1.17 4.96 10.52
C VAL A 57 0.28 4.66 10.92
N ASN A 58 1.13 5.67 10.81
CA ASN A 58 2.51 5.54 11.25
C ASN A 58 2.53 5.43 12.78
N PRO A 59 2.97 4.30 13.35
CA PRO A 59 2.92 4.12 14.80
C PRO A 59 3.79 5.09 15.58
N ARG A 60 4.83 5.64 14.95
CA ARG A 60 5.72 6.59 15.62
C ARG A 60 5.08 7.94 15.87
N GLN A 61 3.96 8.22 15.25
CA GLN A 61 3.27 9.49 15.41
C GLN A 61 2.12 9.43 16.41
N GLN A 62 1.93 8.31 17.04
CA GLN A 62 0.89 8.14 18.04
C GLN A 62 1.37 8.49 19.45
N LEU A 63 2.58 8.96 19.57
CA LEU A 63 3.11 9.44 20.83
C LEU A 63 2.72 10.92 21.08
#